data_23c9e7e272a935d60ee3ce2b7361ac7f
#
_entry.id   23c9e7e272a935d60ee3ce2b7361ac7f
#
_cell.length_a   1.000
_cell.length_b   1.000
_cell.length_c   1.000
_cell.angle_alpha   90.00
_cell.angle_beta   90.00
_cell.angle_gamma   90.00
#
_symmetry.space_group_name_H-M   'P 1'
#
loop_
_entity.id
_entity.type
_entity.pdbx_description
1 polymer ?
#
loop_
_entity_poly.entity_id
_entity_poly.type
_entity_poly.pdbx_seq_one_letter_code
_entity_poly.pdbx_strand_id
1 'polypeptide(L)'
;EGRIFASGSGVGINLSTLRSSKEPISGKGRSSGPISFDRGWDRMAGAIKSGGKTRRAARMVLMFSDHPDIFEFINTKNRQEDIAKVILREHNVHVELKQIAETKLVAGTPAEKAAARVILSLPLATRNSFDPHMDALLYGETLSHQNANHSVSLKGDFWQALANNGNTYTRWVTNPAHIEQTFRAQDLLE
;
A
#
# COMPACT_ATOMS: atom_id res chain seq x y z
N GLU A 1 2.33 20.43 5.73
CA GLU A 1 1.28 19.86 4.86
C GLU A 1 -0.14 20.19 5.37
N GLY A 2 -0.52 19.86 6.61
CA GLY A 2 -1.89 19.96 7.13
C GLY A 2 -2.56 21.34 6.92
N ARG A 3 -1.85 22.45 7.12
CA ARG A 3 -2.39 23.79 6.87
C ARG A 3 -2.68 24.05 5.40
N ILE A 4 -1.87 23.50 4.49
CA ILE A 4 -2.05 23.61 3.05
C ILE A 4 -3.27 22.80 2.62
N PHE A 5 -3.43 21.59 3.15
CA PHE A 5 -4.61 20.77 2.90
C PHE A 5 -5.90 21.44 3.37
N ALA A 6 -5.88 22.05 4.55
CA ALA A 6 -7.03 22.77 5.09
C ALA A 6 -7.46 23.96 4.18
N SER A 7 -6.50 24.60 3.48
CA SER A 7 -6.79 25.67 2.50
C SER A 7 -7.24 25.17 1.13
N GLY A 8 -7.28 23.85 0.92
CA GLY A 8 -7.68 23.24 -0.36
C GLY A 8 -6.60 23.23 -1.44
N SER A 9 -5.35 23.48 -1.06
CA SER A 9 -4.19 23.46 -1.96
C SER A 9 -3.49 22.11 -1.96
N GLY A 10 -2.64 21.87 -2.96
CA GLY A 10 -1.85 20.64 -3.09
C GLY A 10 -0.42 20.76 -2.52
N VAL A 11 0.19 19.62 -2.20
CA VAL A 11 1.56 19.52 -1.71
C VAL A 11 2.34 18.50 -2.51
N GLY A 12 3.56 18.86 -2.94
CA GLY A 12 4.55 17.95 -3.50
C GLY A 12 5.71 17.72 -2.54
N ILE A 13 6.13 16.47 -2.34
CA ILE A 13 7.26 16.09 -1.49
C ILE A 13 8.21 15.19 -2.26
N ASN A 14 9.51 15.48 -2.13
CA ASN A 14 10.57 14.61 -2.60
C ASN A 14 11.12 13.79 -1.41
N LEU A 15 10.88 12.49 -1.43
CA LEU A 15 11.33 11.54 -0.40
C LEU A 15 12.78 11.11 -0.57
N SER A 16 13.42 11.40 -1.71
CA SER A 16 14.77 10.94 -2.02
C SER A 16 15.86 11.49 -1.09
N THR A 17 15.55 12.54 -0.34
CA THR A 17 16.46 13.13 0.64
C THR A 17 16.40 12.46 2.02
N LEU A 18 15.40 11.61 2.24
CA LEU A 18 15.26 10.85 3.47
C LEU A 18 16.15 9.61 3.43
N ARG A 19 16.77 9.31 4.58
CA ARG A 19 17.60 8.11 4.73
C ARG A 19 16.79 6.86 4.45
N SER A 20 17.36 5.94 3.65
CA SER A 20 16.75 4.64 3.33
C SER A 20 16.53 3.77 4.56
N SER A 21 15.54 2.89 4.50
CA SER A 21 15.30 1.85 5.50
C SER A 21 16.46 0.84 5.61
N LYS A 22 17.28 0.74 4.58
CA LYS A 22 18.45 -0.14 4.52
C LYS A 22 19.69 0.46 5.20
N GLU A 23 19.71 1.77 5.42
CA GLU A 23 20.85 2.48 5.99
C GLU A 23 20.88 2.39 7.53
N PRO A 24 22.06 2.16 8.13
CA PRO A 24 22.21 2.17 9.57
C PRO A 24 22.05 3.58 10.15
N ILE A 25 21.57 3.66 11.39
CA ILE A 25 21.59 4.88 12.19
C ILE A 25 22.67 4.80 13.26
N SER A 26 23.08 5.95 13.80
CA SER A 26 24.03 6.01 14.91
C SER A 26 23.51 5.20 16.09
N GLY A 27 24.25 4.16 16.49
CA GLY A 27 23.81 3.18 17.47
C GLY A 27 23.56 1.81 16.85
N LYS A 28 22.62 1.06 17.39
CA LYS A 28 22.31 -0.31 16.93
C LYS A 28 20.93 -0.37 16.28
N GLY A 29 20.78 0.21 15.09
CA GLY A 29 19.48 0.17 14.43
C GLY A 29 19.56 0.56 12.96
N ARG A 30 18.42 0.41 12.27
CA ARG A 30 18.21 0.87 10.90
C ARG A 30 17.21 2.02 10.88
N SER A 31 17.27 2.85 9.85
CA SER A 31 16.30 3.90 9.59
C SER A 31 14.90 3.31 9.35
N SER A 32 13.87 4.06 9.71
CA SER A 32 12.48 3.69 9.37
C SER A 32 12.17 3.80 7.89
N GLY A 33 13.01 4.52 7.15
CA GLY A 33 12.88 4.74 5.72
C GLY A 33 11.77 5.72 5.31
N PRO A 34 11.83 6.22 4.06
CA PRO A 34 10.89 7.25 3.57
C PRO A 34 9.45 6.76 3.49
N ILE A 35 9.22 5.49 3.19
CA ILE A 35 7.87 4.92 3.02
C ILE A 35 7.09 4.89 4.34
N SER A 36 7.77 4.66 5.46
CA SER A 36 7.11 4.69 6.78
C SER A 36 6.67 6.11 7.17
N PHE A 37 7.47 7.13 6.86
CA PHE A 37 7.08 8.53 7.04
C PHE A 37 5.94 8.92 6.09
N ASP A 38 6.01 8.48 4.84
CA ASP A 38 4.97 8.72 3.86
C ASP A 38 3.62 8.16 4.30
N ARG A 39 3.60 6.97 4.92
CA ARG A 39 2.39 6.38 5.51
C ARG A 39 1.74 7.30 6.56
N GLY A 40 2.53 7.92 7.43
CA GLY A 40 2.03 8.85 8.43
C GLY A 40 1.41 10.10 7.79
N TRP A 41 2.07 10.67 6.80
CA TRP A 41 1.58 11.84 6.06
C TRP A 41 0.35 11.52 5.20
N ASP A 42 0.29 10.33 4.62
CA ASP A 42 -0.87 9.87 3.86
C ASP A 42 -2.13 9.75 4.74
N ARG A 43 -1.98 9.21 5.95
CA ARG A 43 -3.07 9.16 6.94
C ARG A 43 -3.53 10.56 7.37
N MET A 44 -2.60 11.47 7.60
CA MET A 44 -2.94 12.86 7.90
C MET A 44 -3.69 13.52 6.74
N ALA A 45 -3.26 13.28 5.50
CA ALA A 45 -3.94 13.81 4.31
C ALA A 45 -5.37 13.26 4.17
N GLY A 46 -5.57 11.99 4.47
CA GLY A 46 -6.90 11.36 4.48
C GLY A 46 -7.85 11.91 5.56
N ALA A 47 -7.30 12.30 6.72
CA ALA A 47 -8.08 12.82 7.84
C ALA A 47 -8.51 14.29 7.65
N ILE A 48 -7.75 15.09 6.90
CA ILE A 48 -8.01 16.52 6.73
C ILE A 48 -8.97 16.74 5.56
N LYS A 49 -10.17 17.22 5.85
CA LYS A 49 -11.14 17.65 4.85
C LYS A 49 -10.96 19.14 4.54
N SER A 50 -10.76 19.47 3.27
CA SER A 50 -10.61 20.85 2.80
C SER A 50 -11.91 21.64 2.97
N GLY A 51 -11.88 22.67 3.83
CA GLY A 51 -12.95 23.67 3.94
C GLY A 51 -14.37 23.14 4.12
N GLY A 52 -14.54 21.99 4.80
CA GLY A 52 -15.86 21.37 4.98
C GLY A 52 -16.46 20.74 3.72
N LYS A 53 -15.73 20.73 2.61
CA LYS A 53 -16.15 20.10 1.35
C LYS A 53 -15.55 18.68 1.24
N THR A 54 -16.18 17.84 0.41
CA THR A 54 -15.78 16.43 0.17
C THR A 54 -14.47 16.27 -0.61
N ARG A 55 -13.77 17.37 -0.92
CA ARG A 55 -12.55 17.35 -1.72
C ARG A 55 -11.38 16.84 -0.88
N ARG A 56 -10.76 15.73 -1.31
CA ARG A 56 -9.55 15.17 -0.68
C ARG A 56 -8.35 16.09 -0.90
N ALA A 57 -7.37 16.00 0.00
CA ALA A 57 -6.08 16.67 -0.15
C ALA A 57 -5.39 16.19 -1.44
N ALA A 58 -4.85 17.14 -2.22
CA ALA A 58 -4.04 16.82 -3.38
C ALA A 58 -2.57 16.68 -2.93
N ARG A 59 -2.03 15.47 -3.02
CA ARG A 59 -0.67 15.14 -2.60
C ARG A 59 0.08 14.43 -3.72
N MET A 60 1.32 14.81 -3.95
CA MET A 60 2.25 14.14 -4.86
C MET A 60 3.53 13.81 -4.12
N VAL A 61 4.01 12.60 -4.31
CA VAL A 61 5.23 12.10 -3.70
C VAL A 61 6.19 11.64 -4.78
N LEU A 62 7.43 12.09 -4.70
CA LEU A 62 8.48 11.80 -5.68
C LEU A 62 9.63 11.04 -5.02
N MET A 63 10.19 10.06 -5.75
CA MET A 63 11.43 9.39 -5.39
C MET A 63 12.34 9.25 -6.61
N PHE A 64 13.66 9.42 -6.40
CA PHE A 64 14.65 9.21 -7.45
C PHE A 64 14.92 7.73 -7.67
N SER A 65 15.20 7.35 -8.91
CA SER A 65 15.49 5.97 -9.31
C SER A 65 16.72 5.36 -8.63
N ASP A 66 17.64 6.17 -8.13
CA ASP A 66 18.84 5.72 -7.42
C ASP A 66 18.68 5.60 -5.90
N HIS A 67 17.47 5.83 -5.36
CA HIS A 67 17.20 5.64 -3.94
C HIS A 67 17.10 4.15 -3.57
N PRO A 68 17.70 3.68 -2.46
CA PRO A 68 17.68 2.25 -2.11
C PRO A 68 16.30 1.64 -1.91
N ASP A 69 15.31 2.43 -1.50
CA ASP A 69 13.93 1.98 -1.28
C ASP A 69 13.03 2.14 -2.53
N ILE A 70 13.60 2.37 -3.72
CA ILE A 70 12.82 2.67 -4.94
C ILE A 70 11.84 1.55 -5.32
N PHE A 71 12.27 0.29 -5.27
CA PHE A 71 11.40 -0.85 -5.59
C PHE A 71 10.25 -1.00 -4.60
N GLU A 72 10.50 -0.76 -3.32
CA GLU A 72 9.45 -0.76 -2.30
C GLU A 72 8.48 0.40 -2.54
N PHE A 73 8.98 1.58 -2.90
CA PHE A 73 8.17 2.76 -3.22
C PHE A 73 7.24 2.52 -4.40
N ILE A 74 7.73 1.95 -5.50
CA ILE A 74 6.92 1.62 -6.69
C ILE A 74 5.82 0.61 -6.33
N ASN A 75 6.17 -0.43 -5.59
CA ASN A 75 5.25 -1.52 -5.25
C ASN A 75 4.33 -1.22 -4.06
N THR A 76 4.48 -0.08 -3.40
CA THR A 76 3.71 0.23 -2.18
C THR A 76 2.20 0.16 -2.41
N LYS A 77 1.69 0.75 -3.48
CA LYS A 77 0.25 0.75 -3.79
C LYS A 77 -0.25 -0.62 -4.20
N ASN A 78 0.44 -1.28 -5.12
CA ASN A 78 0.10 -2.63 -5.59
C ASN A 78 0.01 -3.61 -4.41
N ARG A 79 1.00 -3.55 -3.50
CA ARG A 79 1.02 -4.40 -2.30
C ARG A 79 -0.18 -4.16 -1.39
N GLN A 80 -0.63 -2.92 -1.25
CA GLN A 80 -1.83 -2.60 -0.47
C GLN A 80 -3.10 -3.12 -1.15
N GLU A 81 -3.20 -2.98 -2.46
CA GLU A 81 -4.32 -3.51 -3.24
C GLU A 81 -4.38 -5.05 -3.20
N ASP A 82 -3.23 -5.71 -3.27
CA ASP A 82 -3.18 -7.18 -3.16
C ASP A 82 -3.64 -7.66 -1.78
N ILE A 83 -3.26 -6.97 -0.71
CA ILE A 83 -3.76 -7.24 0.64
C ILE A 83 -5.29 -7.07 0.68
N ALA A 84 -5.81 -5.99 0.11
CA ALA A 84 -7.26 -5.76 0.05
C ALA A 84 -7.98 -6.86 -0.72
N LYS A 85 -7.46 -7.27 -1.89
CA LYS A 85 -8.03 -8.36 -2.70
C LYS A 85 -8.08 -9.68 -1.94
N VAL A 86 -7.02 -10.01 -1.19
CA VAL A 86 -6.99 -11.22 -0.35
C VAL A 86 -8.06 -11.14 0.74
N ILE A 87 -8.15 -10.03 1.45
CA ILE A 87 -9.16 -9.85 2.52
C ILE A 87 -10.58 -9.94 1.94
N LEU A 88 -10.84 -9.29 0.81
CA LEU A 88 -12.15 -9.34 0.15
C LEU A 88 -12.50 -10.75 -0.34
N ARG A 89 -11.52 -11.47 -0.89
CA ARG A 89 -11.72 -12.85 -1.33
C ARG A 89 -12.09 -13.75 -0.17
N GLU A 90 -11.36 -13.68 0.94
CA GLU A 90 -11.66 -14.45 2.14
C GLU A 90 -13.03 -14.09 2.72
N HIS A 91 -13.37 -12.79 2.75
CA HIS A 91 -14.70 -12.35 3.16
C HIS A 91 -15.81 -12.95 2.31
N ASN A 92 -15.68 -12.88 0.97
CA ASN A 92 -16.68 -13.41 0.03
C ASN A 92 -16.85 -14.92 0.16
N VAL A 93 -15.75 -15.67 0.31
CA VAL A 93 -15.80 -17.12 0.56
C VAL A 93 -16.58 -17.44 1.84
N HIS A 94 -16.38 -16.67 2.91
CA HIS A 94 -17.15 -16.87 4.14
C HIS A 94 -18.62 -16.56 3.99
N VAL A 95 -18.99 -15.52 3.23
CA VAL A 95 -20.39 -15.18 2.92
C VAL A 95 -21.05 -16.30 2.14
N GLU A 96 -20.42 -16.79 1.09
CA GLU A 96 -20.93 -17.90 0.27
C GLU A 96 -21.11 -19.18 1.09
N LEU A 97 -20.10 -19.56 1.89
CA LEU A 97 -20.18 -20.73 2.77
C LEU A 97 -21.34 -20.64 3.77
N LYS A 98 -21.56 -19.46 4.33
CA LYS A 98 -22.69 -19.21 5.24
C LYS A 98 -24.03 -19.39 4.52
N GLN A 99 -24.22 -18.81 3.35
CA GLN A 99 -25.44 -18.95 2.55
C GLN A 99 -25.71 -20.41 2.17
N ILE A 100 -24.67 -21.13 1.76
CA ILE A 100 -24.79 -22.57 1.46
C ILE A 100 -25.18 -23.34 2.71
N ALA A 101 -24.57 -23.07 3.85
CA ALA A 101 -24.87 -23.74 5.10
C ALA A 101 -26.31 -23.45 5.59
N GLU A 102 -26.78 -22.21 5.50
CA GLU A 102 -28.16 -21.84 5.82
C GLU A 102 -29.17 -22.60 4.92
N THR A 103 -28.90 -22.66 3.62
CA THR A 103 -29.73 -23.40 2.66
C THR A 103 -29.74 -24.89 2.98
N LYS A 104 -28.58 -25.50 3.27
CA LYS A 104 -28.47 -26.91 3.60
C LYS A 104 -29.05 -27.26 4.98
N LEU A 105 -29.09 -26.33 5.91
CA LEU A 105 -29.73 -26.52 7.20
C LEU A 105 -31.24 -26.76 7.03
N VAL A 106 -31.87 -26.08 6.08
CA VAL A 106 -33.31 -26.20 5.79
C VAL A 106 -33.60 -27.44 4.92
N ALA A 107 -32.97 -27.54 3.76
CA ALA A 107 -33.33 -28.48 2.70
C ALA A 107 -32.33 -29.65 2.52
N GLY A 108 -31.29 -29.74 3.36
CA GLY A 108 -30.24 -30.77 3.22
C GLY A 108 -30.59 -32.12 3.86
N THR A 109 -29.82 -33.12 3.49
CA THR A 109 -29.80 -34.44 4.12
C THR A 109 -29.33 -34.36 5.57
N PRO A 110 -29.53 -35.37 6.41
CA PRO A 110 -29.04 -35.36 7.79
C PRO A 110 -27.54 -35.08 7.95
N ALA A 111 -26.71 -35.61 7.04
CA ALA A 111 -25.28 -35.35 7.01
C ALA A 111 -24.94 -33.90 6.65
N GLU A 112 -25.61 -33.36 5.63
CA GLU A 112 -25.45 -31.95 5.22
C GLU A 112 -25.90 -30.99 6.30
N LYS A 113 -26.98 -31.28 7.01
CA LYS A 113 -27.45 -30.49 8.14
C LYS A 113 -26.45 -30.50 9.32
N ALA A 114 -25.80 -31.63 9.57
CA ALA A 114 -24.76 -31.71 10.58
C ALA A 114 -23.53 -30.86 10.19
N ALA A 115 -23.07 -30.95 8.95
CA ALA A 115 -21.99 -30.12 8.44
C ALA A 115 -22.33 -28.62 8.46
N ALA A 116 -23.55 -28.25 8.05
CA ALA A 116 -24.03 -26.87 8.09
C ALA A 116 -24.02 -26.26 9.51
N ARG A 117 -24.40 -27.05 10.52
CA ARG A 117 -24.33 -26.61 11.94
C ARG A 117 -22.89 -26.32 12.37
N VAL A 118 -21.94 -27.14 11.96
CA VAL A 118 -20.51 -26.91 12.26
C VAL A 118 -20.04 -25.61 11.60
N ILE A 119 -20.33 -25.41 10.32
CA ILE A 119 -19.93 -24.19 9.60
C ILE A 119 -20.54 -22.94 10.28
N LEU A 120 -21.82 -22.96 10.62
CA LEU A 120 -22.49 -21.83 11.26
C LEU A 120 -22.04 -21.58 12.71
N SER A 121 -21.43 -22.57 13.37
CA SER A 121 -20.85 -22.41 14.72
C SER A 121 -19.45 -21.82 14.73
N LEU A 122 -18.79 -21.70 13.57
CA LEU A 122 -17.45 -21.11 13.49
C LEU A 122 -17.51 -19.61 13.80
N PRO A 123 -16.54 -19.07 14.56
CA PRO A 123 -16.52 -17.65 14.96
C PRO A 123 -16.56 -16.66 13.78
N LEU A 124 -16.10 -17.09 12.61
CA LEU A 124 -16.10 -16.32 11.37
C LEU A 124 -17.50 -16.22 10.72
N ALA A 125 -18.39 -17.17 11.02
CA ALA A 125 -19.78 -17.16 10.52
C ALA A 125 -20.70 -16.17 11.28
N THR A 126 -20.26 -15.62 12.39
CA THR A 126 -21.07 -14.73 13.25
C THR A 126 -20.99 -13.25 12.87
N ARG A 127 -20.05 -12.85 12.03
CA ARG A 127 -20.07 -11.49 11.48
C ARG A 127 -21.05 -11.43 10.33
N ASN A 128 -22.10 -10.69 10.56
CA ASN A 128 -23.22 -10.48 9.66
C ASN A 128 -22.78 -10.22 8.22
N SER A 129 -23.42 -11.00 7.32
CA SER A 129 -23.85 -10.63 5.97
C SER A 129 -23.00 -9.56 5.24
N PHE A 130 -22.60 -9.89 4.02
CA PHE A 130 -22.24 -8.96 2.96
C PHE A 130 -22.47 -7.50 3.39
N ASP A 131 -21.39 -6.84 3.80
CA ASP A 131 -21.39 -5.41 4.03
C ASP A 131 -21.05 -4.76 2.68
N PRO A 132 -22.02 -4.13 1.99
CA PRO A 132 -21.76 -3.44 0.73
C PRO A 132 -20.76 -2.28 0.89
N HIS A 133 -20.41 -1.92 2.13
CA HIS A 133 -19.42 -0.91 2.45
C HIS A 133 -18.03 -1.48 2.74
N MET A 134 -17.82 -2.81 2.66
CA MET A 134 -16.53 -3.43 2.95
C MET A 134 -15.42 -2.87 2.05
N ASP A 135 -15.69 -2.65 0.76
CA ASP A 135 -14.76 -2.01 -0.16
C ASP A 135 -14.41 -0.59 0.30
N ALA A 136 -15.42 0.19 0.69
CA ALA A 136 -15.22 1.56 1.17
C ALA A 136 -14.42 1.59 2.49
N LEU A 137 -14.66 0.65 3.39
CA LEU A 137 -13.90 0.50 4.64
C LEU A 137 -12.44 0.11 4.37
N LEU A 138 -12.22 -0.89 3.51
CA LEU A 138 -10.87 -1.34 3.17
C LEU A 138 -10.07 -0.24 2.46
N TYR A 139 -10.62 0.37 1.41
CA TYR A 139 -9.94 1.40 0.65
C TYR A 139 -9.91 2.76 1.35
N GLY A 140 -10.90 3.06 2.18
CA GLY A 140 -11.00 4.34 2.89
C GLY A 140 -10.19 4.40 4.18
N GLU A 141 -10.23 3.37 5.00
CA GLU A 141 -9.71 3.43 6.36
C GLU A 141 -8.52 2.53 6.64
N THR A 142 -8.41 1.37 5.96
CA THR A 142 -7.35 0.39 6.24
C THR A 142 -6.16 0.50 5.33
N LEU A 143 -6.34 0.79 4.05
CA LEU A 143 -5.22 0.91 3.11
C LEU A 143 -4.46 2.23 3.31
N SER A 144 -3.14 2.16 3.25
CA SER A 144 -2.27 3.33 3.25
C SER A 144 -1.88 3.74 1.83
N HIS A 145 -1.31 4.94 1.68
CA HIS A 145 -0.81 5.49 0.42
C HIS A 145 -1.87 5.72 -0.66
N GLN A 146 -3.15 5.89 -0.26
CA GLN A 146 -4.26 6.13 -1.20
C GLN A 146 -4.48 7.63 -1.48
N ASN A 147 -3.93 8.53 -0.66
CA ASN A 147 -4.15 9.97 -0.74
C ASN A 147 -3.06 10.71 -1.52
N ALA A 148 -2.07 10.00 -2.08
CA ALA A 148 -0.97 10.59 -2.83
C ALA A 148 -0.78 9.94 -4.19
N ASN A 149 -0.37 10.73 -5.19
CA ASN A 149 0.19 10.23 -6.43
C ASN A 149 1.68 9.97 -6.22
N HIS A 150 2.15 8.79 -6.63
CA HIS A 150 3.55 8.42 -6.60
C HIS A 150 4.19 8.69 -7.96
N SER A 151 5.37 9.29 -7.96
CA SER A 151 6.15 9.59 -9.15
C SER A 151 7.60 9.18 -8.95
N VAL A 152 8.19 8.59 -9.98
CA VAL A 152 9.62 8.25 -10.01
C VAL A 152 10.33 9.23 -10.93
N SER A 153 11.41 9.83 -10.43
CA SER A 153 12.29 10.67 -11.26
C SER A 153 13.50 9.87 -11.71
N LEU A 154 13.61 9.66 -12.99
CA LEU A 154 14.72 8.96 -13.63
C LEU A 154 15.87 9.94 -13.88
N LYS A 155 17.06 9.65 -13.38
CA LYS A 155 18.25 10.47 -13.57
C LYS A 155 18.91 10.23 -14.95
N GLY A 156 19.82 11.12 -15.37
CA GLY A 156 20.46 11.05 -16.68
C GLY A 156 21.27 9.77 -16.92
N ASP A 157 21.95 9.27 -15.89
CA ASP A 157 22.70 8.01 -15.91
C ASP A 157 21.80 6.77 -16.07
N PHE A 158 20.57 6.82 -15.53
CA PHE A 158 19.55 5.80 -15.76
C PHE A 158 19.17 5.68 -17.24
N TRP A 159 18.97 6.81 -17.92
CA TRP A 159 18.61 6.81 -19.34
C TRP A 159 19.73 6.27 -20.22
N GLN A 160 21.00 6.56 -19.87
CA GLN A 160 22.15 5.99 -20.57
C GLN A 160 22.24 4.48 -20.36
N ALA A 161 22.03 4.01 -19.15
CA ALA A 161 21.98 2.57 -18.85
C ALA A 161 20.85 1.88 -19.61
N LEU A 162 19.65 2.47 -19.64
CA LEU A 162 18.50 1.93 -20.35
C LEU A 162 18.78 1.82 -21.87
N ALA A 163 19.32 2.88 -22.50
CA ALA A 163 19.63 2.90 -23.92
C ALA A 163 20.66 1.84 -24.33
N ASN A 164 21.58 1.52 -23.42
CA ASN A 164 22.63 0.51 -23.64
C ASN A 164 22.25 -0.89 -23.12
N ASN A 165 21.01 -1.11 -22.71
CA ASN A 165 20.57 -2.35 -22.04
C ASN A 165 21.49 -2.74 -20.87
N GLY A 166 21.96 -1.75 -20.15
CA GLY A 166 22.96 -1.86 -19.10
C GLY A 166 22.36 -1.82 -17.69
N ASN A 167 23.28 -1.86 -16.73
CA ASN A 167 22.94 -1.81 -15.32
C ASN A 167 22.94 -0.37 -14.79
N THR A 168 22.08 -0.13 -13.82
CA THR A 168 22.07 1.03 -12.94
C THR A 168 22.17 0.58 -11.49
N TYR A 169 22.16 1.51 -10.53
CA TYR A 169 22.35 1.16 -9.14
C TYR A 169 21.58 2.11 -8.21
N THR A 170 21.30 1.62 -7.02
CA THR A 170 20.86 2.45 -5.90
C THR A 170 22.02 2.73 -4.95
N ARG A 171 22.01 3.90 -4.30
CA ARG A 171 23.06 4.35 -3.40
C ARG A 171 22.49 4.94 -2.11
N TRP A 172 23.23 4.82 -1.01
CA TRP A 172 22.82 5.40 0.26
C TRP A 172 22.72 6.92 0.17
N VAL A 173 21.69 7.46 0.81
CA VAL A 173 21.49 8.92 0.88
C VAL A 173 22.57 9.58 1.74
N THR A 174 22.97 8.93 2.83
CA THR A 174 23.98 9.46 3.77
C THR A 174 25.41 9.20 3.31
N ASN A 175 25.61 8.23 2.42
CA ASN A 175 26.92 7.92 1.83
C ASN A 175 26.75 7.54 0.36
N PRO A 176 26.71 8.52 -0.58
CA PRO A 176 26.48 8.24 -2.00
C PRO A 176 27.56 7.38 -2.69
N ALA A 177 28.70 7.18 -2.06
CA ALA A 177 29.73 6.24 -2.54
C ALA A 177 29.36 4.77 -2.27
N HIS A 178 28.45 4.52 -1.33
CA HIS A 178 27.97 3.17 -1.04
C HIS A 178 26.85 2.77 -1.99
N ILE A 179 27.14 1.78 -2.84
CA ILE A 179 26.15 1.16 -3.71
C ILE A 179 25.43 0.07 -2.91
N GLU A 180 24.11 0.18 -2.77
CA GLU A 180 23.29 -0.80 -2.07
C GLU A 180 22.91 -1.97 -2.98
N GLN A 181 22.50 -1.66 -4.20
CA GLN A 181 22.03 -2.66 -5.15
C GLN A 181 22.36 -2.23 -6.59
N THR A 182 22.76 -3.18 -7.41
CA THR A 182 22.89 -3.02 -8.87
C THR A 182 21.82 -3.86 -9.55
N PHE A 183 21.15 -3.29 -10.56
CA PHE A 183 20.07 -3.95 -11.29
C PHE A 183 20.06 -3.45 -12.75
N ARG A 184 19.39 -4.16 -13.64
CA ARG A 184 19.21 -3.70 -15.03
C ARG A 184 18.24 -2.52 -15.05
N ALA A 185 18.54 -1.49 -15.82
CA ALA A 185 17.68 -0.31 -15.90
C ALA A 185 16.25 -0.67 -16.34
N GLN A 186 16.09 -1.69 -17.18
CA GLN A 186 14.81 -2.19 -17.65
C GLN A 186 13.94 -2.77 -16.51
N ASP A 187 14.54 -3.44 -15.53
CA ASP A 187 13.83 -4.09 -14.43
C ASP A 187 13.05 -3.09 -13.52
N LEU A 188 13.37 -1.80 -13.62
CA LEU A 188 12.64 -0.76 -12.91
C LEU A 188 11.36 -0.33 -13.63
N LEU A 189 11.25 -0.60 -14.93
CA LEU A 189 10.13 -0.19 -15.78
C LEU A 189 9.10 -1.31 -15.99
N GLU A 190 9.47 -2.56 -15.68
CA GLU A 190 8.61 -3.75 -15.70
C GLU A 190 7.87 -3.91 -14.37
#